data_ff5ff3df4030ea89fe1e569e0098d916
#
_entry.id   ff5ff3df4030ea89fe1e569e0098d916
#
_cell.length_a   1.000
_cell.length_b   1.000
_cell.length_c   1.000
_cell.angle_alpha   90.00
_cell.angle_beta   90.00
_cell.angle_gamma   90.00
#
_symmetry.space_group_name_H-M   'P 1'
#
loop_
_entity.id
_entity.type
_entity.pdbx_description
1 polymer ?
#
loop_
_entity_poly.entity_id
_entity_poly.type
_entity_poly.pdbx_seq_one_letter_code
_entity_poly.pdbx_strand_id
1 'polypeptide(L)'
;YLPAQLSDTDKKYGVIALTKTQTRARRDFNKDDYFLFVKSAETIPKSLYLVKLDTAFISLLTRDLSYLAGSGLIMYPYTMREWQKFIFDIQIFEQKDESKIYPFGVFSLNESWSIVSRKSPTDSSKQKVIILGSEDIFGSQEVILGRIFLPIKNAGIQNPLYFAIDIYIDIYFIFRPSNIGRFIWVLLLVFILFNSLVIRQVGKFGAQINKIILQKFSMLKVGIQQISKGNLDYKFNMEGEDEFVELAGHFNEMSLRLKDTIAQVREKDRLDHELKIARQVQLSLLPTVLPDIKGYKIAASIKTANEIGGDFYDIVPVGKNKYLFTIGDVSGKGSSAAFYMAQFISLLRFSRQFTNKPDEIAIRMNKYFSTQIVDRQIFITAIIGVLDLVKNTAEIVRAGHTLPILVPGDQNKKISEINIEGIGLGLTKTESTFKRKIKSKRIDLNTGDIVVFYTDGVVEAAHEPSEGNKDNKVEVYGEDRFIDLLNNSREMNAKDLISACDADLNIFYGNYPRVDDHTLFFLQRKT
;
A
#
# COMPACT_ATOMS: atom_id res chain seq x y z
N TYR A 1 20.03 19.73 -19.56
CA TYR A 1 19.90 20.49 -18.31
C TYR A 1 18.74 21.47 -18.46
N LEU A 2 17.61 21.14 -17.85
CA LEU A 2 16.46 22.05 -17.74
C LEU A 2 16.79 23.09 -16.66
N PRO A 3 16.50 24.40 -16.89
CA PRO A 3 16.58 25.37 -15.81
C PRO A 3 15.67 24.90 -14.66
N ALA A 4 16.18 24.89 -13.43
CA ALA A 4 15.49 24.41 -12.23
C ALA A 4 14.07 24.99 -12.05
N GLN A 5 13.83 26.18 -12.62
CA GLN A 5 12.55 26.88 -12.58
C GLN A 5 11.46 26.29 -13.50
N LEU A 6 11.81 25.43 -14.47
CA LEU A 6 10.85 24.76 -15.34
C LEU A 6 10.42 23.41 -14.79
N SER A 7 11.19 22.82 -13.89
CA SER A 7 10.84 21.57 -13.24
C SER A 7 9.69 21.74 -12.23
N ASP A 8 9.53 22.94 -11.67
CA ASP A 8 8.66 23.23 -10.51
C ASP A 8 7.35 23.95 -10.87
N THR A 9 7.02 24.03 -12.17
CA THR A 9 5.78 24.68 -12.58
C THR A 9 4.71 23.64 -12.91
N ASP A 10 3.55 23.77 -12.26
CA ASP A 10 2.34 22.99 -12.57
C ASP A 10 1.68 23.37 -13.90
N LYS A 11 2.16 24.43 -14.56
CA LYS A 11 1.61 24.86 -15.85
C LYS A 11 2.10 24.00 -17.00
N LYS A 12 1.19 23.55 -17.84
CA LYS A 12 1.47 22.75 -19.04
C LYS A 12 2.12 23.55 -20.17
N TYR A 13 1.90 24.84 -20.23
CA TYR A 13 2.44 25.74 -21.26
C TYR A 13 2.64 27.17 -20.70
N GLY A 14 3.44 27.95 -21.37
CA GLY A 14 3.70 29.35 -21.01
C GLY A 14 4.87 29.95 -21.80
N VAL A 15 5.16 31.22 -21.55
CA VAL A 15 6.33 31.89 -22.11
C VAL A 15 7.39 32.08 -21.04
N ILE A 16 8.64 31.86 -21.38
CA ILE A 16 9.79 32.03 -20.49
C ILE A 16 10.88 32.83 -21.17
N ALA A 17 11.49 33.75 -20.43
CA ALA A 17 12.71 34.42 -20.84
C ALA A 17 13.92 33.68 -20.26
N LEU A 18 14.86 33.28 -21.08
CA LEU A 18 16.10 32.63 -20.66
C LEU A 18 17.25 33.65 -20.71
N THR A 19 17.92 33.83 -19.57
CA THR A 19 19.12 34.68 -19.48
C THR A 19 20.39 33.81 -19.72
N LYS A 20 21.45 34.44 -20.25
CA LYS A 20 22.74 33.77 -20.57
C LYS A 20 23.35 32.97 -19.40
N THR A 21 23.04 33.34 -18.18
CA THR A 21 23.57 32.67 -16.97
C THR A 21 22.92 31.34 -16.68
N GLN A 22 21.79 31.02 -17.30
CA GLN A 22 21.01 29.82 -17.03
C GLN A 22 21.17 28.72 -18.08
N THR A 23 21.82 29.00 -19.20
CA THR A 23 22.08 28.05 -20.27
C THR A 23 23.57 27.73 -20.37
N ARG A 24 23.98 26.54 -19.98
CA ARG A 24 25.32 25.99 -20.29
C ARG A 24 25.48 25.58 -21.76
N ALA A 25 24.48 25.79 -22.60
CA ALA A 25 24.52 25.45 -24.01
C ALA A 25 25.35 26.49 -24.78
N ARG A 26 26.35 25.99 -25.46
CA ARG A 26 27.21 26.74 -26.38
C ARG A 26 26.38 27.35 -27.51
N ARG A 27 26.60 28.68 -27.73
CA ARG A 27 26.30 29.45 -28.94
C ARG A 27 24.82 29.69 -29.26
N ASP A 28 24.50 30.93 -29.50
CA ASP A 28 23.34 31.50 -30.20
C ASP A 28 22.12 31.98 -29.44
N PHE A 29 22.18 32.10 -28.10
CA PHE A 29 21.10 32.83 -27.41
C PHE A 29 21.54 34.24 -27.02
N ASN A 30 20.79 35.23 -27.49
CA ASN A 30 20.92 36.60 -27.02
C ASN A 30 20.29 36.73 -25.63
N LYS A 31 20.73 37.75 -24.87
CA LYS A 31 20.38 37.95 -23.47
C LYS A 31 18.87 38.10 -23.20
N ASP A 32 18.06 38.33 -24.22
CA ASP A 32 16.65 38.67 -24.17
C ASP A 32 15.79 37.75 -25.08
N ASP A 33 16.22 36.49 -25.28
CA ASP A 33 15.43 35.55 -26.06
C ASP A 33 14.27 34.99 -25.24
N TYR A 34 13.07 35.01 -25.79
CA TYR A 34 11.85 34.47 -25.23
C TYR A 34 11.50 33.14 -25.88
N PHE A 35 11.01 32.21 -25.08
CA PHE A 35 10.63 30.91 -25.56
C PHE A 35 9.23 30.53 -25.09
N LEU A 36 8.43 30.02 -26.00
CA LEU A 36 7.22 29.30 -25.68
C LEU A 36 7.60 27.89 -25.19
N PHE A 37 7.10 27.49 -24.07
CA PHE A 37 7.29 26.11 -23.59
C PHE A 37 5.97 25.36 -23.54
N VAL A 38 6.03 24.07 -23.87
CA VAL A 38 4.92 23.13 -23.74
C VAL A 38 5.46 21.86 -23.09
N LYS A 39 4.85 21.46 -21.99
CA LYS A 39 5.16 20.17 -21.34
C LYS A 39 4.22 19.10 -21.86
N SER A 40 4.75 18.00 -22.37
CA SER A 40 3.96 16.82 -22.67
C SER A 40 3.53 16.13 -21.37
N ALA A 41 2.25 15.84 -21.25
CA ALA A 41 1.70 15.13 -20.09
C ALA A 41 1.73 13.61 -20.25
N GLU A 42 1.90 13.10 -21.48
CA GLU A 42 1.60 11.71 -21.83
C GLU A 42 2.82 10.83 -22.14
N THR A 43 4.03 11.43 -22.27
CA THR A 43 5.22 10.68 -22.63
C THR A 43 6.15 10.46 -21.44
N ILE A 44 6.68 9.24 -21.29
CA ILE A 44 7.75 8.92 -20.35
C ILE A 44 9.05 8.69 -21.17
N PRO A 45 10.11 9.50 -21.03
CA PRO A 45 10.24 10.63 -20.11
C PRO A 45 9.43 11.86 -20.56
N LYS A 46 8.96 12.64 -19.57
CA LYS A 46 8.20 13.88 -19.82
C LYS A 46 9.02 14.81 -20.72
N SER A 47 8.52 15.09 -21.92
CA SER A 47 9.20 15.92 -22.89
C SER A 47 8.84 17.40 -22.67
N LEU A 48 9.83 18.26 -22.82
CA LEU A 48 9.65 19.72 -22.79
C LEU A 48 10.03 20.25 -24.18
N TYR A 49 9.09 20.91 -24.82
CA TYR A 49 9.31 21.59 -26.09
C TYR A 49 9.53 23.06 -25.82
N LEU A 50 10.61 23.61 -26.37
CA LEU A 50 10.95 25.03 -26.32
C LEU A 50 11.00 25.54 -27.74
N VAL A 51 10.16 26.50 -28.03
CA VAL A 51 10.12 27.20 -29.33
C VAL A 51 10.53 28.66 -29.12
N LYS A 52 11.58 29.09 -29.80
CA LYS A 52 12.04 30.47 -29.72
C LYS A 52 11.01 31.37 -30.35
N LEU A 53 10.61 32.42 -29.63
CA LEU A 53 9.73 33.48 -30.12
C LEU A 53 10.57 34.47 -30.91
N ASP A 54 10.92 34.14 -32.14
CA ASP A 54 11.61 35.00 -33.07
C ASP A 54 10.66 35.49 -34.18
N THR A 55 11.19 36.30 -35.07
CA THR A 55 10.44 36.86 -36.20
C THR A 55 9.88 35.79 -37.13
N ALA A 56 10.59 34.64 -37.27
CA ALA A 56 10.13 33.53 -38.11
C ALA A 56 8.89 32.85 -37.49
N PHE A 57 8.92 32.60 -36.18
CA PHE A 57 7.79 32.01 -35.46
C PHE A 57 6.57 32.94 -35.47
N ILE A 58 6.79 34.24 -35.26
CA ILE A 58 5.72 35.26 -35.26
C ILE A 58 5.12 35.39 -36.67
N SER A 59 5.95 35.38 -37.72
CA SER A 59 5.46 35.40 -39.10
C SER A 59 4.62 34.18 -39.46
N LEU A 60 4.95 33.00 -38.89
CA LEU A 60 4.16 31.78 -39.06
C LEU A 60 2.79 31.89 -38.36
N LEU A 61 2.76 32.42 -37.15
CA LEU A 61 1.54 32.62 -36.36
C LEU A 61 0.60 33.64 -37.03
N THR A 62 1.15 34.69 -37.65
CA THR A 62 0.38 35.78 -38.28
C THR A 62 -0.03 35.45 -39.71
N ARG A 63 0.59 34.49 -40.37
CA ARG A 63 0.25 34.09 -41.74
C ARG A 63 -1.23 33.73 -41.91
N ASP A 64 -1.81 33.08 -40.93
CA ASP A 64 -3.20 32.62 -40.97
C ASP A 64 -4.21 33.74 -40.57
N LEU A 65 -3.72 34.91 -40.07
CA LEU A 65 -4.52 36.09 -39.73
C LEU A 65 -4.58 37.10 -40.84
N SER A 66 -3.97 36.84 -42.00
CA SER A 66 -3.82 37.75 -43.14
C SER A 66 -5.12 38.14 -43.83
N TYR A 67 -6.26 37.68 -43.38
CA TYR A 67 -7.58 37.98 -43.97
C TYR A 67 -8.21 39.31 -43.51
N LEU A 68 -7.60 39.98 -42.52
CA LEU A 68 -8.13 41.23 -41.96
C LEU A 68 -7.34 42.44 -42.54
N ALA A 69 -7.73 42.90 -43.72
CA ALA A 69 -7.10 44.07 -44.32
C ALA A 69 -7.26 45.32 -43.41
N GLY A 70 -6.18 46.04 -43.18
CA GLY A 70 -6.16 47.24 -42.32
C GLY A 70 -6.09 46.97 -40.83
N SER A 71 -5.84 45.71 -40.41
CA SER A 71 -5.62 45.37 -39.02
C SER A 71 -4.15 45.02 -38.75
N GLY A 72 -3.73 45.08 -37.53
CA GLY A 72 -2.38 44.79 -37.11
C GLY A 72 -2.31 44.10 -35.75
N LEU A 73 -1.13 43.63 -35.44
CA LEU A 73 -0.83 42.91 -34.21
C LEU A 73 0.36 43.56 -33.52
N ILE A 74 0.18 44.03 -32.32
CA ILE A 74 1.24 44.59 -31.48
C ILE A 74 1.59 43.62 -30.39
N MET A 75 2.88 43.31 -30.23
CA MET A 75 3.37 42.40 -29.20
C MET A 75 4.41 43.09 -28.33
N TYR A 76 4.21 43.13 -27.03
CA TYR A 76 5.14 43.73 -26.08
C TYR A 76 5.10 43.07 -24.70
N PRO A 77 6.18 43.12 -23.93
CA PRO A 77 6.16 42.72 -22.55
C PRO A 77 5.40 43.73 -21.69
N TYR A 78 4.61 43.24 -20.78
CA TYR A 78 3.76 44.08 -19.94
C TYR A 78 3.85 43.69 -18.48
N THR A 79 3.92 44.66 -17.57
CA THR A 79 3.87 44.40 -16.12
C THR A 79 2.41 44.43 -15.64
N MET A 80 2.12 43.68 -14.56
CA MET A 80 0.78 43.66 -13.97
C MET A 80 0.29 45.04 -13.54
N ARG A 81 1.21 45.93 -13.14
CA ARG A 81 0.91 47.31 -12.72
C ARG A 81 0.48 48.21 -13.90
N GLU A 82 1.09 48.02 -15.06
CA GLU A 82 0.74 48.72 -16.29
C GLU A 82 -0.58 48.20 -16.84
N TRP A 83 -0.84 46.88 -16.69
CA TRP A 83 -2.09 46.25 -17.09
C TRP A 83 -3.31 46.80 -16.32
N GLN A 84 -3.19 46.99 -15.01
CA GLN A 84 -4.26 47.57 -14.19
C GLN A 84 -4.59 49.02 -14.62
N LYS A 85 -3.60 49.79 -15.03
CA LYS A 85 -3.82 51.14 -15.62
C LYS A 85 -4.51 51.09 -16.97
N PHE A 86 -4.19 50.11 -17.78
CA PHE A 86 -4.65 50.03 -19.16
C PHE A 86 -6.12 49.58 -19.28
N ILE A 87 -6.66 48.79 -18.33
CA ILE A 87 -8.08 48.39 -18.34
C ILE A 87 -9.02 49.63 -18.33
N PHE A 88 -8.56 50.76 -17.82
CA PHE A 88 -9.36 51.99 -17.69
C PHE A 88 -9.09 53.04 -18.77
N ASP A 89 -7.99 52.94 -19.54
CA ASP A 89 -7.63 53.90 -20.60
C ASP A 89 -7.57 53.17 -21.94
N ILE A 90 -8.64 53.27 -22.75
CA ILE A 90 -8.57 52.94 -24.18
C ILE A 90 -7.76 54.06 -24.84
N GLN A 91 -6.43 53.87 -24.93
CA GLN A 91 -5.59 54.83 -25.63
C GLN A 91 -5.67 54.57 -27.13
N ILE A 92 -6.15 55.56 -27.83
CA ILE A 92 -5.99 55.68 -29.29
C ILE A 92 -4.51 56.02 -29.54
N PHE A 93 -3.81 55.15 -30.26
CA PHE A 93 -2.42 55.40 -30.62
C PHE A 93 -2.36 56.47 -31.70
N GLU A 94 -2.08 57.70 -31.31
CA GLU A 94 -1.70 58.77 -32.28
C GLU A 94 -0.20 58.74 -32.54
N GLN A 95 0.19 58.65 -33.81
CA GLN A 95 1.57 58.48 -34.25
C GLN A 95 2.49 59.71 -34.05
N LYS A 96 2.04 60.80 -33.54
CA LYS A 96 2.85 62.02 -33.44
C LYS A 96 3.94 62.02 -32.38
N ASP A 97 4.04 61.03 -31.59
CA ASP A 97 5.01 60.95 -30.49
C ASP A 97 6.04 59.85 -30.73
N GLU A 98 7.15 60.23 -31.39
CA GLU A 98 8.30 59.33 -31.59
C GLU A 98 8.93 58.81 -30.28
N SER A 99 8.48 59.33 -29.13
CA SER A 99 8.92 58.94 -27.80
C SER A 99 8.16 57.73 -27.22
N LYS A 100 7.06 57.30 -27.84
CA LYS A 100 6.35 56.08 -27.36
C LYS A 100 7.01 54.83 -27.89
N ILE A 101 7.72 54.18 -27.01
CA ILE A 101 8.46 52.97 -27.27
C ILE A 101 7.48 51.81 -27.28
N TYR A 102 7.33 51.17 -28.41
CA TYR A 102 6.70 49.85 -28.49
C TYR A 102 7.75 48.79 -28.12
N PRO A 103 7.62 48.15 -26.98
CA PRO A 103 8.73 47.38 -26.45
C PRO A 103 9.05 46.10 -27.22
N PHE A 104 8.19 45.62 -28.12
CA PHE A 104 8.42 44.31 -28.71
C PHE A 104 8.17 44.17 -30.21
N GLY A 105 7.13 44.67 -30.75
CA GLY A 105 6.86 44.57 -32.18
C GLY A 105 5.44 44.94 -32.56
N VAL A 106 5.32 45.51 -33.74
CA VAL A 106 4.04 45.78 -34.40
C VAL A 106 3.98 44.90 -35.64
N PHE A 107 2.90 44.18 -35.81
CA PHE A 107 2.66 43.32 -36.96
C PHE A 107 1.48 43.87 -37.74
N SER A 108 1.70 44.22 -38.98
CA SER A 108 0.63 44.62 -39.89
C SER A 108 0.21 43.43 -40.76
N LEU A 109 -1.08 43.31 -40.97
CA LEU A 109 -1.66 42.26 -41.80
C LEU A 109 -1.77 42.68 -43.29
N ASN A 110 -1.17 43.79 -43.70
CA ASN A 110 -1.12 44.22 -45.09
C ASN A 110 -0.11 43.43 -45.94
N GLU A 111 -0.31 43.40 -47.25
CA GLU A 111 0.38 42.53 -48.23
C GLU A 111 1.92 42.60 -48.26
N SER A 112 2.52 43.62 -47.68
CA SER A 112 3.97 43.75 -47.57
C SER A 112 4.43 43.69 -46.12
N TRP A 113 4.75 42.50 -45.68
CA TRP A 113 5.35 42.28 -44.37
C TRP A 113 6.83 42.64 -44.39
N SER A 114 7.19 43.72 -43.68
CA SER A 114 8.60 44.01 -43.38
C SER A 114 8.83 43.92 -41.87
N ILE A 115 9.96 43.36 -41.49
CA ILE A 115 10.39 43.34 -40.10
C ILE A 115 11.25 44.56 -39.88
N VAL A 116 10.72 45.55 -39.15
CA VAL A 116 11.48 46.74 -38.77
C VAL A 116 11.89 46.59 -37.32
N SER A 117 13.20 46.49 -37.08
CA SER A 117 13.77 46.50 -35.73
C SER A 117 14.23 47.92 -35.40
N ARG A 118 13.50 48.65 -34.54
CA ARG A 118 13.95 49.95 -34.04
C ARG A 118 14.57 49.82 -32.66
N LYS A 119 15.76 50.47 -32.47
CA LYS A 119 16.34 50.69 -31.15
C LYS A 119 15.65 51.90 -30.54
N SER A 120 15.24 51.79 -29.28
CA SER A 120 14.76 52.96 -28.52
C SER A 120 15.83 54.05 -28.47
N PRO A 121 15.49 55.31 -28.77
CA PRO A 121 16.45 56.42 -28.73
C PRO A 121 16.82 56.88 -27.32
N THR A 122 16.05 56.54 -26.29
CA THR A 122 16.16 57.15 -24.95
C THR A 122 16.63 56.25 -23.85
N ASP A 123 16.73 54.96 -24.06
CA ASP A 123 17.28 54.06 -23.04
C ASP A 123 18.17 53.01 -23.69
N SER A 124 19.47 53.11 -23.41
CA SER A 124 20.48 52.16 -23.83
C SER A 124 20.30 50.77 -23.16
N SER A 125 19.32 50.63 -22.29
CA SER A 125 18.97 49.39 -21.62
C SER A 125 17.87 48.62 -22.34
N LYS A 126 18.15 48.11 -23.61
CA LYS A 126 17.83 46.70 -23.79
C LYS A 126 16.46 46.28 -24.32
N GLN A 127 15.62 47.13 -24.88
CA GLN A 127 14.39 46.64 -25.53
C GLN A 127 14.52 46.68 -27.06
N LYS A 128 14.61 45.50 -27.68
CA LYS A 128 14.43 45.36 -29.14
C LYS A 128 12.95 45.39 -29.44
N VAL A 129 12.53 46.45 -30.12
CA VAL A 129 11.21 46.49 -30.72
C VAL A 129 11.31 45.80 -32.07
N ILE A 130 10.48 44.80 -32.31
CA ILE A 130 10.36 44.14 -33.60
C ILE A 130 9.05 44.63 -34.21
N ILE A 131 9.14 45.38 -35.27
CA ILE A 131 7.99 45.86 -36.01
C ILE A 131 7.88 45.00 -37.27
N LEU A 132 6.77 44.31 -37.43
CA LEU A 132 6.43 43.58 -38.63
C LEU A 132 5.32 44.34 -39.35
N GLY A 133 5.61 44.85 -40.53
CA GLY A 133 4.65 45.59 -41.35
C GLY A 133 5.29 46.67 -42.20
N SER A 134 4.50 47.35 -43.05
CA SER A 134 4.99 48.48 -43.82
C SER A 134 5.16 49.72 -42.94
N GLU A 135 6.13 50.58 -43.25
CA GLU A 135 6.39 51.84 -42.50
C GLU A 135 5.20 52.80 -42.43
N ASP A 136 4.20 52.65 -43.29
CA ASP A 136 3.04 53.51 -43.39
C ASP A 136 1.91 53.27 -42.38
N ILE A 137 2.06 52.35 -41.49
CA ILE A 137 1.02 51.96 -40.50
C ILE A 137 0.81 53.06 -39.47
N PHE A 138 1.73 53.97 -39.31
CA PHE A 138 1.76 54.93 -38.21
C PHE A 138 1.21 56.36 -38.60
N GLY A 139 0.30 56.48 -39.54
CA GLY A 139 -0.28 57.74 -39.95
C GLY A 139 -1.74 57.95 -39.52
N SER A 140 -2.39 57.02 -38.97
CA SER A 140 -3.82 56.97 -38.75
C SER A 140 -4.23 56.71 -37.31
N GLN A 141 -5.43 57.11 -36.92
CA GLN A 141 -5.99 56.75 -35.60
C GLN A 141 -6.37 55.26 -35.57
N GLU A 142 -5.71 54.51 -34.72
CA GLU A 142 -5.90 53.08 -34.60
C GLU A 142 -6.70 52.74 -33.34
N VAL A 143 -7.67 51.86 -33.49
CA VAL A 143 -8.48 51.36 -32.36
C VAL A 143 -8.12 49.89 -32.08
N ILE A 144 -7.77 49.61 -30.85
CA ILE A 144 -7.51 48.23 -30.40
C ILE A 144 -8.84 47.49 -30.31
N LEU A 145 -9.01 46.44 -31.11
CA LEU A 145 -10.19 45.58 -31.11
C LEU A 145 -10.14 44.52 -29.97
N GLY A 146 -8.95 44.15 -29.58
CA GLY A 146 -8.78 43.15 -28.52
C GLY A 146 -7.33 43.01 -28.06
N ARG A 147 -7.15 42.47 -26.88
CA ARG A 147 -5.84 42.20 -26.30
C ARG A 147 -5.80 40.83 -25.68
N ILE A 148 -4.75 40.06 -25.98
CA ILE A 148 -4.49 38.76 -25.42
C ILE A 148 -3.22 38.86 -24.56
N PHE A 149 -3.27 38.34 -23.32
CA PHE A 149 -2.14 38.32 -22.42
C PHE A 149 -1.61 36.87 -22.23
N LEU A 150 -0.33 36.71 -22.51
CA LEU A 150 0.39 35.46 -22.25
C LEU A 150 1.36 35.69 -21.08
N PRO A 151 1.25 34.95 -19.98
CA PRO A 151 2.15 35.11 -18.83
C PRO A 151 3.57 34.72 -19.22
N ILE A 152 4.54 35.60 -18.94
CA ILE A 152 5.97 35.31 -19.08
C ILE A 152 6.51 34.91 -17.73
N LYS A 153 7.06 33.69 -17.64
CA LYS A 153 7.77 33.27 -16.43
C LYS A 153 9.23 33.70 -16.53
N ASN A 154 9.58 34.74 -15.81
CA ASN A 154 10.95 35.28 -15.81
C ASN A 154 11.72 34.79 -14.58
N ALA A 155 12.92 34.26 -14.78
CA ALA A 155 13.81 33.84 -13.73
C ALA A 155 14.58 35.07 -13.18
N GLY A 156 14.13 35.60 -12.05
CA GLY A 156 14.87 36.60 -11.30
C GLY A 156 14.22 38.00 -11.21
N ILE A 157 13.01 38.17 -11.69
CA ILE A 157 12.26 39.44 -11.52
C ILE A 157 11.11 39.21 -10.54
N GLN A 158 11.00 40.07 -9.51
CA GLN A 158 9.94 40.00 -8.49
C GLN A 158 8.52 40.25 -9.00
N ASN A 159 8.37 40.88 -10.18
CA ASN A 159 7.06 41.16 -10.76
C ASN A 159 6.79 40.25 -11.96
N PRO A 160 5.56 39.68 -12.09
CA PRO A 160 5.19 38.89 -13.25
C PRO A 160 5.09 39.79 -14.49
N LEU A 161 5.83 39.43 -15.55
CA LEU A 161 5.73 40.02 -16.86
C LEU A 161 4.73 39.25 -17.70
N TYR A 162 3.98 39.96 -18.53
CA TYR A 162 3.04 39.42 -19.50
C TYR A 162 3.46 39.81 -20.91
N PHE A 163 3.25 38.90 -21.84
CA PHE A 163 3.37 39.18 -23.26
C PHE A 163 2.00 39.61 -23.77
N ALA A 164 1.85 40.85 -24.18
CA ALA A 164 0.59 41.38 -24.67
C ALA A 164 0.56 41.37 -26.21
N ILE A 165 -0.53 40.90 -26.76
CA ILE A 165 -0.80 40.91 -28.20
C ILE A 165 -2.03 41.74 -28.43
N ASP A 166 -1.87 42.87 -29.09
CA ASP A 166 -2.96 43.77 -29.45
C ASP A 166 -3.37 43.59 -30.90
N ILE A 167 -4.66 43.46 -31.12
CA ILE A 167 -5.27 43.44 -32.45
C ILE A 167 -5.93 44.78 -32.64
N TYR A 168 -5.53 45.52 -33.65
CA TYR A 168 -6.05 46.83 -33.93
C TYR A 168 -6.59 46.97 -35.35
N ILE A 169 -7.44 47.98 -35.56
CA ILE A 169 -7.97 48.34 -36.86
C ILE A 169 -7.80 49.84 -37.09
N ASP A 170 -7.46 50.26 -38.33
CA ASP A 170 -7.35 51.64 -38.72
C ASP A 170 -8.75 52.25 -39.02
N ILE A 171 -9.15 53.19 -38.18
CA ILE A 171 -10.48 53.84 -38.32
C ILE A 171 -10.55 54.81 -39.52
N TYR A 172 -9.43 55.44 -39.90
CA TYR A 172 -9.41 56.40 -41.01
C TYR A 172 -9.70 55.75 -42.35
N PHE A 173 -9.36 54.52 -42.55
CA PHE A 173 -9.70 53.77 -43.77
C PHE A 173 -11.22 53.61 -43.95
N ILE A 174 -11.95 53.52 -42.85
CA ILE A 174 -13.40 53.27 -42.81
C ILE A 174 -14.18 54.56 -43.11
N PHE A 175 -13.62 55.72 -42.75
CA PHE A 175 -14.37 57.02 -42.79
C PHE A 175 -14.05 57.94 -43.97
N ARG A 176 -13.29 57.49 -44.99
CA ARG A 176 -13.03 58.32 -46.19
C ARG A 176 -14.30 58.59 -47.00
N PRO A 177 -14.64 59.93 -47.35
CA PRO A 177 -15.84 60.24 -48.08
C PRO A 177 -15.65 60.05 -49.60
N SER A 178 -15.85 58.82 -50.07
CA SER A 178 -15.94 58.53 -51.51
C SER A 178 -17.17 57.64 -51.77
N ASN A 179 -17.67 57.58 -53.03
CA ASN A 179 -18.80 56.68 -53.36
C ASN A 179 -18.54 55.21 -53.06
N ILE A 180 -17.29 54.82 -52.93
CA ILE A 180 -16.82 53.54 -52.41
C ILE A 180 -17.18 53.39 -50.91
N GLY A 181 -17.24 54.50 -50.16
CA GLY A 181 -17.59 54.53 -48.75
C GLY A 181 -18.97 53.95 -48.44
N ARG A 182 -19.98 54.18 -49.29
CA ARG A 182 -21.32 53.62 -49.07
C ARG A 182 -21.32 52.07 -49.19
N PHE A 183 -20.59 51.57 -50.16
CA PHE A 183 -20.45 50.14 -50.36
C PHE A 183 -19.69 49.47 -49.18
N ILE A 184 -18.65 50.14 -48.71
CA ILE A 184 -17.90 49.75 -47.55
C ILE A 184 -18.78 49.73 -46.27
N TRP A 185 -19.65 50.81 -46.13
CA TRP A 185 -20.58 50.83 -44.99
C TRP A 185 -21.60 49.68 -45.02
N VAL A 186 -22.11 49.31 -46.19
CA VAL A 186 -23.02 48.18 -46.35
C VAL A 186 -22.29 46.88 -46.07
N LEU A 187 -21.06 46.71 -46.58
CA LEU A 187 -20.22 45.54 -46.26
C LEU A 187 -19.90 45.46 -44.77
N LEU A 188 -19.59 46.59 -44.14
CA LEU A 188 -19.30 46.63 -42.70
C LEU A 188 -20.55 46.33 -41.87
N LEU A 189 -21.70 46.78 -42.27
CA LEU A 189 -22.98 46.50 -41.65
C LEU A 189 -23.31 44.99 -41.79
N VAL A 190 -23.12 44.42 -42.99
CA VAL A 190 -23.28 42.97 -43.23
C VAL A 190 -22.29 42.17 -42.41
N PHE A 191 -21.03 42.63 -42.32
CA PHE A 191 -19.99 42.02 -41.51
C PHE A 191 -20.34 42.05 -40.02
N ILE A 192 -20.82 43.20 -39.50
CA ILE A 192 -21.26 43.32 -38.09
C ILE A 192 -22.46 42.38 -37.82
N LEU A 193 -23.45 42.35 -38.72
CA LEU A 193 -24.61 41.48 -38.60
C LEU A 193 -24.21 40.00 -38.63
N PHE A 194 -23.30 39.65 -39.56
CA PHE A 194 -22.77 38.29 -39.67
C PHE A 194 -22.00 37.88 -38.41
N ASN A 195 -21.10 38.75 -37.93
CA ASN A 195 -20.37 38.49 -36.69
C ASN A 195 -21.30 38.40 -35.48
N SER A 196 -22.31 39.26 -35.40
CA SER A 196 -23.34 39.21 -34.36
C SER A 196 -24.09 37.87 -34.38
N LEU A 197 -24.42 37.40 -35.58
CA LEU A 197 -25.06 36.10 -35.77
C LEU A 197 -24.13 34.95 -35.32
N VAL A 198 -22.86 35.01 -35.76
CA VAL A 198 -21.84 34.02 -35.37
C VAL A 198 -21.62 33.99 -33.86
N ILE A 199 -21.44 35.15 -33.23
CA ILE A 199 -21.27 35.26 -31.77
C ILE A 199 -22.49 34.67 -31.04
N ARG A 200 -23.71 34.98 -31.55
CA ARG A 200 -24.94 34.42 -30.97
C ARG A 200 -25.02 32.89 -31.12
N GLN A 201 -24.59 32.37 -32.28
CA GLN A 201 -24.56 30.92 -32.51
C GLN A 201 -23.49 30.24 -31.65
N VAL A 202 -22.29 30.81 -31.60
CA VAL A 202 -21.19 30.31 -30.75
C VAL A 202 -21.59 30.34 -29.26
N GLY A 203 -22.27 31.44 -28.84
CA GLY A 203 -22.79 31.56 -27.48
C GLY A 203 -23.83 30.47 -27.13
N LYS A 204 -24.77 30.22 -28.06
CA LYS A 204 -25.75 29.13 -27.89
C LYS A 204 -25.08 27.75 -27.83
N PHE A 205 -24.15 27.52 -28.77
CA PHE A 205 -23.40 26.27 -28.83
C PHE A 205 -22.57 26.04 -27.56
N GLY A 206 -21.84 27.10 -27.12
CA GLY A 206 -21.09 27.07 -25.87
C GLY A 206 -21.99 26.78 -24.64
N ALA A 207 -23.18 27.43 -24.60
CA ALA A 207 -24.13 27.16 -23.51
C ALA A 207 -24.66 25.73 -23.54
N GLN A 208 -24.90 25.14 -24.72
CA GLN A 208 -25.33 23.77 -24.85
C GLN A 208 -24.24 22.76 -24.40
N ILE A 209 -22.99 22.99 -24.88
CA ILE A 209 -21.84 22.16 -24.46
C ILE A 209 -21.67 22.23 -22.94
N ASN A 210 -21.68 23.46 -22.38
CA ASN A 210 -21.53 23.65 -20.95
C ASN A 210 -22.64 22.95 -20.17
N LYS A 211 -23.89 22.99 -20.67
CA LYS A 211 -25.00 22.25 -20.04
C LYS A 211 -24.77 20.73 -20.06
N ILE A 212 -24.32 20.17 -21.18
CA ILE A 212 -24.03 18.73 -21.31
C ILE A 212 -22.91 18.31 -20.36
N ILE A 213 -21.83 19.09 -20.34
CA ILE A 213 -20.67 18.83 -19.46
C ILE A 213 -21.10 18.90 -17.99
N LEU A 214 -21.84 19.95 -17.60
CA LEU A 214 -22.31 20.10 -16.21
C LEU A 214 -23.26 18.98 -15.81
N GLN A 215 -24.12 18.49 -16.70
CA GLN A 215 -24.99 17.35 -16.43
C GLN A 215 -24.18 16.08 -16.16
N LYS A 216 -23.21 15.75 -17.03
CA LYS A 216 -22.35 14.59 -16.86
C LYS A 216 -21.52 14.67 -15.57
N PHE A 217 -20.99 15.86 -15.28
CA PHE A 217 -20.26 16.09 -14.03
C PHE A 217 -21.13 15.92 -12.78
N SER A 218 -22.39 16.41 -12.85
CA SER A 218 -23.36 16.22 -11.77
C SER A 218 -23.70 14.74 -11.55
N MET A 219 -23.85 13.96 -12.62
CA MET A 219 -24.10 12.51 -12.52
C MET A 219 -22.91 11.79 -11.86
N LEU A 220 -21.67 12.13 -12.26
CA LEU A 220 -20.47 11.59 -11.61
C LEU A 220 -20.42 11.94 -10.12
N LYS A 221 -20.67 13.21 -9.79
CA LYS A 221 -20.70 13.68 -8.40
C LYS A 221 -21.71 12.89 -7.55
N VAL A 222 -22.92 12.70 -8.07
CA VAL A 222 -23.96 11.92 -7.37
C VAL A 222 -23.51 10.47 -7.20
N GLY A 223 -22.96 9.85 -8.24
CA GLY A 223 -22.48 8.47 -8.17
C GLY A 223 -21.35 8.29 -7.16
N ILE A 224 -20.35 9.20 -7.17
CA ILE A 224 -19.26 9.20 -6.19
C ILE A 224 -19.82 9.34 -4.76
N GLN A 225 -20.82 10.20 -4.55
CA GLN A 225 -21.48 10.34 -3.25
C GLN A 225 -22.23 9.07 -2.83
N GLN A 226 -22.82 8.33 -3.77
CA GLN A 226 -23.45 7.04 -3.48
C GLN A 226 -22.41 6.01 -3.03
N ILE A 227 -21.30 5.89 -3.78
CA ILE A 227 -20.20 4.99 -3.43
C ILE A 227 -19.62 5.36 -2.05
N SER A 228 -19.38 6.64 -1.79
CA SER A 228 -18.84 7.11 -0.49
C SER A 228 -19.76 6.84 0.69
N LYS A 229 -21.08 6.73 0.46
CA LYS A 229 -22.07 6.32 1.45
C LYS A 229 -22.19 4.80 1.59
N GLY A 230 -21.38 4.03 0.86
CA GLY A 230 -21.38 2.57 0.89
C GLY A 230 -22.34 1.90 -0.10
N ASN A 231 -23.01 2.66 -0.96
CA ASN A 231 -23.85 2.08 -2.03
C ASN A 231 -22.97 1.69 -3.22
N LEU A 232 -22.30 0.54 -3.11
CA LEU A 232 -21.39 0.02 -4.13
C LEU A 232 -22.12 -0.62 -5.32
N ASP A 233 -23.44 -0.79 -5.23
CA ASP A 233 -24.28 -1.30 -6.33
C ASP A 233 -24.73 -0.19 -7.29
N TYR A 234 -24.42 1.09 -6.97
CA TYR A 234 -24.70 2.18 -7.86
C TYR A 234 -23.89 2.04 -9.15
N LYS A 235 -24.62 2.09 -10.29
CA LYS A 235 -23.99 2.06 -11.61
C LYS A 235 -24.07 3.42 -12.27
N PHE A 236 -22.92 3.91 -12.70
CA PHE A 236 -22.85 5.07 -13.58
C PHE A 236 -23.34 4.62 -14.98
N ASN A 237 -24.54 5.06 -15.32
CA ASN A 237 -25.10 4.80 -16.64
C ASN A 237 -25.02 6.09 -17.48
N MET A 238 -23.97 6.17 -18.30
CA MET A 238 -23.73 7.30 -19.20
C MET A 238 -23.72 6.81 -20.63
N GLU A 239 -24.40 7.54 -21.51
CA GLU A 239 -24.48 7.24 -22.94
C GLU A 239 -23.49 8.11 -23.70
N GLY A 240 -22.88 7.54 -24.74
CA GLY A 240 -21.93 8.20 -25.63
C GLY A 240 -20.62 7.43 -25.78
N GLU A 241 -19.65 8.05 -26.44
CA GLU A 241 -18.29 7.53 -26.68
C GLU A 241 -17.24 8.55 -26.23
N ASP A 242 -17.53 9.34 -25.19
CA ASP A 242 -16.63 10.39 -24.68
C ASP A 242 -15.89 9.94 -23.40
N GLU A 243 -14.95 10.75 -22.97
CA GLU A 243 -14.10 10.50 -21.79
C GLU A 243 -14.92 10.36 -20.49
N PHE A 244 -16.13 10.92 -20.43
CA PHE A 244 -17.02 10.76 -19.27
C PHE A 244 -17.61 9.35 -19.19
N VAL A 245 -17.87 8.72 -20.34
CA VAL A 245 -18.36 7.33 -20.39
C VAL A 245 -17.24 6.39 -19.99
N GLU A 246 -16.01 6.62 -20.47
CA GLU A 246 -14.83 5.85 -20.06
C GLU A 246 -14.58 6.00 -18.56
N LEU A 247 -14.65 7.23 -18.03
CA LEU A 247 -14.51 7.49 -16.61
C LEU A 247 -15.61 6.81 -15.78
N ALA A 248 -16.85 6.83 -16.25
CA ALA A 248 -17.97 6.13 -15.64
C ALA A 248 -17.72 4.61 -15.60
N GLY A 249 -17.16 4.06 -16.68
CA GLY A 249 -16.72 2.67 -16.77
C GLY A 249 -15.67 2.32 -15.70
N HIS A 250 -14.64 3.15 -15.56
CA HIS A 250 -13.61 2.97 -14.54
C HIS A 250 -14.18 3.05 -13.11
N PHE A 251 -15.12 3.97 -12.85
CA PHE A 251 -15.80 4.02 -11.55
C PHE A 251 -16.65 2.78 -11.28
N ASN A 252 -17.35 2.25 -12.29
CA ASN A 252 -18.12 1.01 -12.15
C ASN A 252 -17.20 -0.17 -11.81
N GLU A 253 -16.07 -0.28 -12.52
CA GLU A 253 -15.07 -1.33 -12.26
C GLU A 253 -14.45 -1.17 -10.87
N MET A 254 -14.07 0.05 -10.48
CA MET A 254 -13.55 0.34 -9.14
C MET A 254 -14.57 -0.03 -8.06
N SER A 255 -15.86 0.31 -8.25
CA SER A 255 -16.93 -0.02 -7.31
C SER A 255 -17.09 -1.52 -7.16
N LEU A 256 -17.04 -2.28 -8.27
CA LEU A 256 -17.10 -3.74 -8.26
C LEU A 256 -15.91 -4.34 -7.50
N ARG A 257 -14.68 -3.91 -7.82
CA ARG A 257 -13.46 -4.37 -7.12
C ARG A 257 -13.50 -4.05 -5.62
N LEU A 258 -13.99 -2.86 -5.26
CA LEU A 258 -14.14 -2.46 -3.86
C LEU A 258 -15.16 -3.34 -3.14
N LYS A 259 -16.29 -3.65 -3.79
CA LYS A 259 -17.31 -4.57 -3.27
C LYS A 259 -16.73 -5.96 -3.01
N ASP A 260 -15.99 -6.51 -3.98
CA ASP A 260 -15.34 -7.81 -3.84
C ASP A 260 -14.30 -7.81 -2.72
N THR A 261 -13.48 -6.75 -2.64
CA THR A 261 -12.50 -6.61 -1.56
C THR A 261 -13.16 -6.56 -0.18
N ILE A 262 -14.24 -5.78 -0.03
CA ILE A 262 -14.99 -5.70 1.23
C ILE A 262 -15.61 -7.06 1.59
N ALA A 263 -16.13 -7.79 0.59
CA ALA A 263 -16.67 -9.13 0.82
C ALA A 263 -15.58 -10.11 1.30
N GLN A 264 -14.38 -10.07 0.68
CA GLN A 264 -13.23 -10.88 1.10
C GLN A 264 -12.76 -10.52 2.52
N VAL A 265 -12.67 -9.21 2.83
CA VAL A 265 -12.29 -8.77 4.19
C VAL A 265 -13.30 -9.23 5.22
N ARG A 266 -14.60 -9.07 4.96
CA ARG A 266 -15.66 -9.55 5.87
C ARG A 266 -15.61 -11.05 6.09
N GLU A 267 -15.38 -11.82 5.02
CA GLU A 267 -15.26 -13.27 5.12
C GLU A 267 -14.02 -13.67 5.93
N LYS A 268 -12.89 -12.99 5.69
CA LYS A 268 -11.69 -13.18 6.51
C LYS A 268 -11.96 -12.86 7.98
N ASP A 269 -12.55 -11.71 8.28
CA ASP A 269 -12.89 -11.30 9.66
C ASP A 269 -13.83 -12.32 10.34
N ARG A 270 -14.79 -12.88 9.57
CA ARG A 270 -15.69 -13.92 10.05
C ARG A 270 -14.92 -15.20 10.40
N LEU A 271 -14.04 -15.64 9.51
CA LEU A 271 -13.19 -16.82 9.72
C LEU A 271 -12.25 -16.61 10.91
N ASP A 272 -11.61 -15.47 11.03
CA ASP A 272 -10.74 -15.11 12.17
C ASP A 272 -11.53 -15.12 13.49
N HIS A 273 -12.79 -14.66 13.46
CA HIS A 273 -13.65 -14.71 14.63
C HIS A 273 -14.04 -16.15 15.02
N GLU A 274 -14.38 -16.99 14.04
CA GLU A 274 -14.67 -18.42 14.25
C GLU A 274 -13.46 -19.15 14.81
N LEU A 275 -12.25 -18.87 14.29
CA LEU A 275 -11.01 -19.42 14.81
C LEU A 275 -10.74 -18.99 16.26
N LYS A 276 -11.00 -17.74 16.61
CA LYS A 276 -10.88 -17.26 18.00
C LYS A 276 -11.82 -18.00 18.95
N ILE A 277 -13.07 -18.22 18.53
CA ILE A 277 -14.03 -19.01 19.32
C ILE A 277 -13.54 -20.46 19.48
N ALA A 278 -13.11 -21.08 18.39
CA ALA A 278 -12.58 -22.43 18.43
C ALA A 278 -11.36 -22.56 19.38
N ARG A 279 -10.46 -21.55 19.36
CA ARG A 279 -9.35 -21.45 20.31
C ARG A 279 -9.83 -21.36 21.76
N GLN A 280 -10.83 -20.52 22.05
CA GLN A 280 -11.39 -20.40 23.40
C GLN A 280 -11.97 -21.73 23.89
N VAL A 281 -12.69 -22.43 23.01
CA VAL A 281 -13.21 -23.77 23.32
C VAL A 281 -12.08 -24.75 23.59
N GLN A 282 -11.05 -24.75 22.72
CA GLN A 282 -9.87 -25.61 22.90
C GLN A 282 -9.17 -25.34 24.24
N LEU A 283 -8.86 -24.09 24.54
CA LEU A 283 -8.21 -23.71 25.80
C LEU A 283 -9.05 -24.04 27.02
N SER A 284 -10.38 -24.05 26.90
CA SER A 284 -11.27 -24.44 27.99
C SER A 284 -11.22 -25.94 28.33
N LEU A 285 -10.74 -26.76 27.41
CA LEU A 285 -10.53 -28.18 27.63
C LEU A 285 -9.23 -28.46 28.39
N LEU A 286 -8.26 -27.57 28.26
CA LEU A 286 -6.99 -27.69 28.99
C LEU A 286 -7.15 -27.23 30.44
N PRO A 287 -6.38 -27.74 31.39
CA PRO A 287 -6.46 -27.33 32.78
C PRO A 287 -6.01 -25.87 32.93
N THR A 288 -6.93 -24.98 33.28
CA THR A 288 -6.65 -23.55 33.56
C THR A 288 -5.86 -23.40 34.88
N VAL A 289 -6.06 -24.29 35.80
CA VAL A 289 -5.35 -24.35 37.09
C VAL A 289 -4.88 -25.78 37.31
N LEU A 290 -3.57 -25.93 37.50
CA LEU A 290 -2.99 -27.22 37.86
C LEU A 290 -3.36 -27.59 39.30
N PRO A 291 -3.68 -28.84 39.56
CA PRO A 291 -4.04 -29.26 40.91
C PRO A 291 -2.85 -29.14 41.87
N ASP A 292 -3.12 -28.66 43.09
CA ASP A 292 -2.12 -28.74 44.17
C ASP A 292 -2.06 -30.16 44.69
N ILE A 293 -0.97 -30.86 44.42
CA ILE A 293 -0.76 -32.26 44.78
C ILE A 293 0.23 -32.32 45.92
N LYS A 294 -0.22 -32.89 47.06
CA LYS A 294 0.62 -33.03 48.22
C LYS A 294 1.90 -33.82 47.91
N GLY A 295 3.05 -33.21 48.19
CA GLY A 295 4.37 -33.81 47.91
C GLY A 295 4.87 -33.66 46.49
N TYR A 296 4.11 -33.01 45.63
CA TYR A 296 4.51 -32.77 44.22
C TYR A 296 4.29 -31.32 43.81
N LYS A 297 5.10 -30.88 42.88
CA LYS A 297 4.94 -29.59 42.18
C LYS A 297 4.79 -29.88 40.70
N ILE A 298 3.73 -29.38 40.11
CA ILE A 298 3.48 -29.54 38.69
C ILE A 298 3.54 -28.16 38.06
N ALA A 299 4.20 -28.09 36.93
CA ALA A 299 4.24 -26.92 36.10
C ALA A 299 3.99 -27.30 34.64
N ALA A 300 3.29 -26.45 33.91
CA ALA A 300 3.04 -26.66 32.49
C ALA A 300 3.03 -25.32 31.76
N SER A 301 3.50 -25.33 30.52
CA SER A 301 3.46 -24.23 29.58
C SER A 301 3.05 -24.74 28.21
N ILE A 302 2.16 -24.05 27.54
CA ILE A 302 1.77 -24.34 26.17
C ILE A 302 1.79 -23.04 25.36
N LYS A 303 2.43 -23.05 24.22
CA LYS A 303 2.55 -21.94 23.28
C LYS A 303 2.23 -22.43 21.89
N THR A 304 1.15 -21.95 21.33
CA THR A 304 0.74 -22.36 19.99
C THR A 304 1.44 -21.52 18.92
N ALA A 305 1.77 -22.15 17.80
CA ALA A 305 2.34 -21.48 16.62
C ALA A 305 1.27 -20.71 15.83
N ASN A 306 0.06 -21.25 15.79
CA ASN A 306 -1.10 -20.67 15.11
C ASN A 306 -2.22 -20.35 16.12
N GLU A 307 -3.34 -19.83 15.59
CA GLU A 307 -4.53 -19.54 16.41
C GLU A 307 -5.03 -20.77 17.16
N ILE A 308 -4.90 -21.95 16.58
CA ILE A 308 -5.35 -23.23 17.13
C ILE A 308 -4.22 -24.24 16.95
N GLY A 309 -3.89 -25.00 18.00
CA GLY A 309 -2.81 -25.96 18.02
C GLY A 309 -3.26 -27.41 18.14
N GLY A 310 -2.31 -28.34 17.91
CA GLY A 310 -2.47 -29.77 18.13
C GLY A 310 -2.07 -30.23 19.55
N ASP A 311 -1.20 -29.46 20.19
CA ASP A 311 -0.61 -29.74 21.47
C ASP A 311 -1.62 -29.72 22.62
N PHE A 312 -1.40 -30.57 23.59
CA PHE A 312 -2.22 -30.62 24.80
C PHE A 312 -1.48 -31.22 25.98
N TYR A 313 -1.95 -30.87 27.17
CA TYR A 313 -1.65 -31.58 28.41
C TYR A 313 -2.89 -31.63 29.30
N ASP A 314 -2.93 -32.62 30.19
CA ASP A 314 -4.00 -32.71 31.20
C ASP A 314 -3.47 -33.43 32.45
N ILE A 315 -4.08 -33.11 33.58
CA ILE A 315 -3.86 -33.84 34.82
C ILE A 315 -5.14 -33.84 35.67
N VAL A 316 -5.63 -35.04 35.96
CA VAL A 316 -6.90 -35.21 36.65
C VAL A 316 -6.79 -36.30 37.76
N PRO A 317 -7.49 -36.17 38.86
CA PRO A 317 -7.47 -37.18 39.89
C PRO A 317 -8.15 -38.48 39.41
N VAL A 318 -7.54 -39.62 39.77
CA VAL A 318 -8.05 -40.95 39.48
C VAL A 318 -8.02 -41.82 40.74
N GLY A 319 -8.94 -41.53 41.68
CA GLY A 319 -8.95 -42.15 43.01
C GLY A 319 -8.33 -41.28 44.10
N LYS A 320 -8.15 -41.83 45.32
CA LYS A 320 -7.77 -41.00 46.48
C LYS A 320 -6.34 -40.46 46.47
N ASN A 321 -5.39 -41.20 45.86
CA ASN A 321 -3.98 -40.86 45.89
C ASN A 321 -3.30 -41.05 44.53
N LYS A 322 -4.07 -40.95 43.43
CA LYS A 322 -3.54 -41.13 42.09
C LYS A 322 -4.03 -40.04 41.18
N TYR A 323 -3.18 -39.65 40.26
CA TYR A 323 -3.48 -38.68 39.22
C TYR A 323 -3.13 -39.24 37.85
N LEU A 324 -4.08 -39.19 36.94
CA LEU A 324 -3.85 -39.48 35.53
C LEU A 324 -3.36 -38.19 34.88
N PHE A 325 -2.27 -38.25 34.18
CA PHE A 325 -1.72 -37.13 33.42
C PHE A 325 -1.39 -37.52 31.99
N THR A 326 -1.34 -36.54 31.12
CA THR A 326 -0.96 -36.70 29.72
C THR A 326 -0.32 -35.46 29.20
N ILE A 327 0.55 -35.62 28.22
CA ILE A 327 1.01 -34.60 27.27
C ILE A 327 0.99 -35.26 25.90
N GLY A 328 0.72 -34.52 24.87
CA GLY A 328 0.69 -35.05 23.52
C GLY A 328 0.52 -33.98 22.46
N ASP A 329 0.65 -34.42 21.24
CA ASP A 329 0.45 -33.63 20.05
C ASP A 329 -0.35 -34.41 19.01
N VAL A 330 -1.18 -33.71 18.26
CA VAL A 330 -1.91 -34.24 17.11
C VAL A 330 -1.22 -33.80 15.85
N SER A 331 -0.69 -34.73 15.08
CA SER A 331 -0.06 -34.43 13.80
C SER A 331 -1.00 -33.65 12.87
N GLY A 332 -0.47 -32.66 12.16
CA GLY A 332 -1.24 -31.73 11.33
C GLY A 332 -1.48 -30.40 12.03
N LYS A 333 -2.09 -29.47 11.34
CA LYS A 333 -2.26 -28.08 11.85
C LYS A 333 -3.70 -27.62 11.72
N GLY A 334 -4.06 -26.64 12.53
CA GLY A 334 -5.36 -25.97 12.45
C GLY A 334 -6.52 -26.73 13.12
N SER A 335 -7.73 -26.52 12.61
CA SER A 335 -8.96 -26.96 13.27
C SER A 335 -9.10 -28.48 13.39
N SER A 336 -8.55 -29.26 12.45
CA SER A 336 -8.62 -30.72 12.50
C SER A 336 -7.79 -31.27 13.66
N ALA A 337 -6.57 -30.78 13.88
CA ALA A 337 -5.73 -31.17 15.00
C ALA A 337 -6.41 -30.84 16.33
N ALA A 338 -6.93 -29.63 16.47
CA ALA A 338 -7.67 -29.20 17.66
C ALA A 338 -8.90 -30.08 17.96
N PHE A 339 -9.60 -30.50 16.91
CA PHE A 339 -10.77 -31.39 17.07
C PHE A 339 -10.38 -32.75 17.63
N TYR A 340 -9.33 -33.37 17.10
CA TYR A 340 -8.84 -34.63 17.62
C TYR A 340 -8.21 -34.50 19.01
N MET A 341 -7.56 -33.38 19.32
CA MET A 341 -7.10 -33.06 20.66
C MET A 341 -8.27 -32.99 21.65
N ALA A 342 -9.35 -32.29 21.30
CA ALA A 342 -10.55 -32.22 22.13
C ALA A 342 -11.19 -33.58 22.39
N GLN A 343 -11.24 -34.44 21.37
CA GLN A 343 -11.69 -35.83 21.52
C GLN A 343 -10.75 -36.62 22.44
N PHE A 344 -9.43 -36.46 22.27
CA PHE A 344 -8.45 -37.15 23.10
C PHE A 344 -8.65 -36.82 24.58
N ILE A 345 -8.67 -35.55 24.95
CA ILE A 345 -8.86 -35.10 26.32
C ILE A 345 -10.18 -35.62 26.89
N SER A 346 -11.26 -35.55 26.13
CA SER A 346 -12.58 -36.00 26.56
C SER A 346 -12.59 -37.52 26.80
N LEU A 347 -12.01 -38.29 25.89
CA LEU A 347 -11.90 -39.75 26.02
C LEU A 347 -10.97 -40.18 27.15
N LEU A 348 -9.85 -39.47 27.35
CA LEU A 348 -8.93 -39.71 28.44
C LEU A 348 -9.65 -39.55 29.79
N ARG A 349 -10.33 -38.39 29.95
CA ARG A 349 -11.12 -38.09 31.15
C ARG A 349 -12.25 -39.10 31.39
N PHE A 350 -12.88 -39.59 30.33
CA PHE A 350 -13.89 -40.63 30.41
C PHE A 350 -13.29 -41.99 30.77
N SER A 351 -12.14 -42.35 30.17
CA SER A 351 -11.48 -43.65 30.36
C SER A 351 -11.05 -43.90 31.80
N ARG A 352 -10.78 -42.84 32.60
CA ARG A 352 -10.43 -42.97 34.04
C ARG A 352 -11.52 -43.62 34.90
N GLN A 353 -12.76 -43.69 34.40
CA GLN A 353 -13.86 -44.36 35.13
C GLN A 353 -13.78 -45.87 35.06
N PHE A 354 -13.04 -46.41 34.07
CA PHE A 354 -12.97 -47.85 33.82
C PHE A 354 -11.66 -48.49 34.24
N THR A 355 -10.57 -47.75 34.17
CA THR A 355 -9.25 -48.25 34.52
C THR A 355 -8.32 -47.09 34.91
N ASN A 356 -7.32 -47.38 35.72
CA ASN A 356 -6.23 -46.47 36.06
C ASN A 356 -4.88 -46.96 35.54
N LYS A 357 -4.88 -47.93 34.60
CA LYS A 357 -3.67 -48.41 33.97
C LYS A 357 -3.42 -47.67 32.65
N PRO A 358 -2.28 -47.01 32.50
CA PRO A 358 -1.99 -46.21 31.32
C PRO A 358 -2.02 -47.01 30.01
N ASP A 359 -1.55 -48.24 30.02
CA ASP A 359 -1.53 -49.14 28.87
C ASP A 359 -2.95 -49.50 28.38
N GLU A 360 -3.84 -49.85 29.32
CA GLU A 360 -5.23 -50.17 29.02
C GLU A 360 -5.95 -48.94 28.42
N ILE A 361 -5.67 -47.73 28.97
CA ILE A 361 -6.20 -46.46 28.45
C ILE A 361 -5.70 -46.24 27.02
N ALA A 362 -4.39 -46.35 26.77
CA ALA A 362 -3.78 -46.18 25.46
C ALA A 362 -4.36 -47.13 24.41
N ILE A 363 -4.57 -48.41 24.78
CA ILE A 363 -5.16 -49.42 23.89
C ILE A 363 -6.60 -49.05 23.51
N ARG A 364 -7.41 -48.62 24.47
CA ARG A 364 -8.79 -48.19 24.23
C ARG A 364 -8.82 -46.95 23.33
N MET A 365 -7.94 -46.00 23.58
CA MET A 365 -7.83 -44.79 22.78
C MET A 365 -7.39 -45.11 21.35
N ASN A 366 -6.38 -45.96 21.16
CA ASN A 366 -5.99 -46.38 19.82
C ASN A 366 -7.12 -47.06 19.06
N LYS A 367 -7.87 -47.95 19.73
CA LYS A 367 -9.05 -48.59 19.12
C LYS A 367 -10.06 -47.57 18.62
N TYR A 368 -10.31 -46.51 19.39
CA TYR A 368 -11.19 -45.44 18.97
C TYR A 368 -10.59 -44.64 17.80
N PHE A 369 -9.41 -44.09 17.95
CA PHE A 369 -8.79 -43.21 16.95
C PHE A 369 -8.46 -43.92 15.64
N SER A 370 -8.07 -45.22 15.69
CA SER A 370 -7.83 -46.02 14.48
C SER A 370 -9.08 -46.18 13.57
N THR A 371 -10.27 -45.93 14.14
CA THR A 371 -11.55 -45.99 13.40
C THR A 371 -12.12 -44.61 13.08
N GLN A 372 -11.82 -43.60 13.89
CA GLN A 372 -12.40 -42.25 13.76
C GLN A 372 -11.53 -41.30 12.92
N ILE A 373 -10.22 -41.50 12.88
CA ILE A 373 -9.33 -40.69 12.05
C ILE A 373 -9.55 -41.10 10.58
N VAL A 374 -10.15 -40.16 9.84
CA VAL A 374 -10.48 -40.35 8.42
C VAL A 374 -9.24 -40.07 7.55
N ASP A 375 -8.51 -39.03 7.88
CA ASP A 375 -7.28 -38.65 7.17
C ASP A 375 -6.10 -39.51 7.71
N ARG A 376 -5.52 -40.31 6.80
CA ARG A 376 -4.41 -41.21 7.14
C ARG A 376 -3.11 -40.50 7.53
N GLN A 377 -3.02 -39.21 7.29
CA GLN A 377 -1.87 -38.38 7.67
C GLN A 377 -1.97 -37.90 9.12
N ILE A 378 -3.15 -37.99 9.72
CA ILE A 378 -3.39 -37.58 11.10
C ILE A 378 -3.16 -38.79 12.03
N PHE A 379 -2.35 -38.58 13.05
CA PHE A 379 -2.12 -39.50 14.17
C PHE A 379 -1.87 -38.67 15.44
N ILE A 380 -1.94 -39.30 16.58
CA ILE A 380 -1.75 -38.62 17.86
C ILE A 380 -0.53 -39.23 18.56
N THR A 381 0.40 -38.34 18.92
CA THR A 381 1.49 -38.73 19.83
C THR A 381 1.12 -38.32 21.26
N ALA A 382 1.34 -39.19 22.22
CA ALA A 382 1.04 -38.87 23.60
C ALA A 382 1.85 -39.68 24.59
N ILE A 383 2.07 -39.11 25.75
CA ILE A 383 2.41 -39.85 26.98
C ILE A 383 1.16 -39.88 27.85
N ILE A 384 0.79 -41.04 28.30
CA ILE A 384 -0.30 -41.26 29.26
C ILE A 384 0.32 -41.84 30.51
N GLY A 385 0.15 -41.16 31.64
CA GLY A 385 0.78 -41.61 32.89
C GLY A 385 -0.15 -41.54 34.08
N VAL A 386 0.11 -42.39 35.04
CA VAL A 386 -0.55 -42.39 36.36
C VAL A 386 0.50 -42.19 37.45
N LEU A 387 0.37 -41.08 38.16
CA LEU A 387 1.15 -40.78 39.35
C LEU A 387 0.50 -41.41 40.59
N ASP A 388 1.23 -42.24 41.31
CA ASP A 388 0.80 -42.85 42.58
C ASP A 388 1.54 -42.15 43.74
N LEU A 389 0.79 -41.37 44.53
CA LEU A 389 1.34 -40.58 45.63
C LEU A 389 1.78 -41.43 46.82
N VAL A 390 1.22 -42.65 46.98
CA VAL A 390 1.59 -43.55 48.07
C VAL A 390 2.91 -44.25 47.77
N LYS A 391 3.06 -44.70 46.54
CA LYS A 391 4.26 -45.40 46.08
C LYS A 391 5.37 -44.45 45.64
N ASN A 392 5.05 -43.18 45.45
CA ASN A 392 5.93 -42.20 44.83
C ASN A 392 6.47 -42.66 43.48
N THR A 393 5.58 -43.14 42.62
CA THR A 393 5.93 -43.67 41.31
C THR A 393 5.03 -43.10 40.24
N ALA A 394 5.56 -42.91 39.07
CA ALA A 394 4.78 -42.66 37.87
C ALA A 394 4.85 -43.87 36.95
N GLU A 395 3.71 -44.45 36.61
CA GLU A 395 3.62 -45.47 35.58
C GLU A 395 3.18 -44.79 34.28
N ILE A 396 4.00 -44.87 33.23
CA ILE A 396 3.77 -44.15 31.98
C ILE A 396 3.80 -45.09 30.79
N VAL A 397 3.05 -44.72 29.77
CA VAL A 397 3.05 -45.33 28.45
C VAL A 397 3.33 -44.25 27.43
N ARG A 398 4.16 -44.54 26.44
CA ARG A 398 4.48 -43.65 25.33
C ARG A 398 3.78 -44.14 24.06
N ALA A 399 2.91 -43.28 23.52
CA ALA A 399 2.27 -43.50 22.24
C ALA A 399 2.98 -42.64 21.17
N GLY A 400 4.21 -43.00 20.80
CA GLY A 400 4.97 -42.35 19.73
C GLY A 400 5.47 -40.94 20.01
N HIS A 401 5.30 -40.41 21.22
CA HIS A 401 5.69 -39.06 21.62
C HIS A 401 7.21 -38.96 21.90
N THR A 402 7.72 -37.74 22.12
CA THR A 402 9.12 -37.52 22.57
C THR A 402 9.45 -38.32 23.83
N LEU A 403 10.73 -38.64 24.05
CA LEU A 403 11.14 -39.35 25.24
C LEU A 403 11.15 -38.42 26.46
N PRO A 404 10.54 -38.80 27.59
CA PRO A 404 10.62 -37.98 28.80
C PRO A 404 12.05 -37.96 29.34
N ILE A 405 12.44 -36.86 29.96
CA ILE A 405 13.74 -36.65 30.55
C ILE A 405 13.61 -36.69 32.08
N LEU A 406 14.43 -37.47 32.74
CA LEU A 406 14.57 -37.46 34.19
C LEU A 406 15.73 -36.54 34.59
N VAL A 407 15.42 -35.50 35.34
CA VAL A 407 16.35 -34.59 35.99
C VAL A 407 16.41 -35.02 37.46
N PRO A 408 17.45 -35.74 37.89
CA PRO A 408 17.55 -36.22 39.28
C PRO A 408 17.73 -35.06 40.27
N GLY A 409 17.09 -35.14 41.42
CA GLY A 409 17.30 -34.21 42.52
C GLY A 409 18.72 -34.36 43.15
N ASP A 410 19.33 -35.51 42.98
CA ASP A 410 20.73 -35.76 43.33
C ASP A 410 21.65 -35.26 42.22
N GLN A 411 22.39 -34.21 42.48
CA GLN A 411 23.29 -33.56 41.52
C GLN A 411 24.42 -34.47 41.00
N ASN A 412 24.75 -35.52 41.71
CA ASN A 412 25.78 -36.50 41.29
C ASN A 412 25.26 -37.45 40.18
N LYS A 413 23.97 -37.53 39.99
CA LYS A 413 23.36 -38.35 38.92
C LYS A 413 23.21 -37.55 37.65
N LYS A 414 23.43 -38.19 36.50
CA LYS A 414 23.25 -37.57 35.19
C LYS A 414 21.78 -37.50 34.82
N ILE A 415 21.44 -36.45 34.11
CA ILE A 415 20.16 -36.35 33.39
C ILE A 415 20.10 -37.50 32.38
N SER A 416 18.95 -38.11 32.25
CA SER A 416 18.78 -39.25 31.36
C SER A 416 17.40 -39.28 30.74
N GLU A 417 17.32 -39.70 29.50
CA GLU A 417 16.06 -40.01 28.86
C GLU A 417 15.43 -41.29 29.44
N ILE A 418 14.14 -41.26 29.55
CA ILE A 418 13.38 -42.40 29.97
C ILE A 418 12.95 -43.19 28.73
N ASN A 419 13.77 -44.11 28.30
CA ASN A 419 13.51 -44.90 27.10
C ASN A 419 12.28 -45.81 27.28
N ILE A 420 11.25 -45.62 26.45
CA ILE A 420 9.99 -46.37 26.44
C ILE A 420 9.59 -46.62 24.99
N GLU A 421 9.37 -47.89 24.66
CA GLU A 421 8.83 -48.24 23.35
C GLU A 421 7.37 -47.77 23.21
N GLY A 422 6.99 -47.39 22.01
CA GLY A 422 5.60 -47.01 21.75
C GLY A 422 5.36 -46.60 20.31
N ILE A 423 4.11 -46.57 19.91
CA ILE A 423 3.65 -46.18 18.57
C ILE A 423 2.47 -45.23 18.70
N GLY A 424 2.41 -44.19 17.84
CA GLY A 424 1.33 -43.19 17.82
C GLY A 424 -0.05 -43.81 17.69
N LEU A 425 -1.03 -43.14 18.30
CA LEU A 425 -2.43 -43.55 18.22
C LEU A 425 -2.97 -43.26 16.82
N GLY A 426 -3.78 -44.17 16.30
CA GLY A 426 -4.35 -44.08 14.95
C GLY A 426 -3.47 -44.68 13.85
N LEU A 427 -2.16 -44.86 14.10
CA LEU A 427 -1.22 -45.40 13.10
C LEU A 427 -1.45 -46.89 12.77
N THR A 428 -2.06 -47.66 13.69
CA THR A 428 -2.37 -49.07 13.45
C THR A 428 -3.81 -49.42 13.84
N LYS A 429 -4.49 -50.09 12.93
CA LYS A 429 -5.85 -50.63 13.18
C LYS A 429 -5.85 -51.92 13.93
N THR A 430 -4.74 -52.66 13.94
CA THR A 430 -4.64 -53.98 14.55
C THR A 430 -4.33 -53.87 16.04
N GLU A 431 -5.29 -54.18 16.89
CA GLU A 431 -5.17 -54.09 18.34
C GLU A 431 -4.00 -54.89 18.89
N SER A 432 -3.79 -56.13 18.39
CA SER A 432 -2.67 -56.96 18.79
C SER A 432 -1.31 -56.37 18.46
N THR A 433 -1.18 -55.68 17.32
CA THR A 433 0.04 -54.97 16.93
C THR A 433 0.29 -53.79 17.87
N PHE A 434 -0.73 -53.01 18.18
CA PHE A 434 -0.63 -51.90 19.11
C PHE A 434 -0.24 -52.40 20.53
N LYS A 435 -0.94 -53.40 21.06
CA LYS A 435 -0.64 -54.03 22.37
C LYS A 435 0.81 -54.52 22.49
N ARG A 436 1.34 -55.08 21.42
CA ARG A 436 2.74 -55.58 21.42
C ARG A 436 3.75 -54.42 21.47
N LYS A 437 3.43 -53.29 20.87
CA LYS A 437 4.31 -52.09 20.79
C LYS A 437 4.18 -51.18 22.00
N ILE A 438 3.02 -51.16 22.65
CA ILE A 438 2.78 -50.34 23.84
C ILE A 438 3.22 -51.10 25.08
N LYS A 439 4.15 -50.50 25.82
CA LYS A 439 4.62 -51.04 27.11
C LYS A 439 4.55 -49.96 28.17
N SER A 440 4.06 -50.28 29.35
CA SER A 440 4.16 -49.39 30.50
C SER A 440 5.55 -49.46 31.13
N LYS A 441 6.03 -48.33 31.60
CA LYS A 441 7.26 -48.21 32.37
C LYS A 441 6.97 -47.49 33.67
N ARG A 442 7.41 -48.11 34.75
CA ARG A 442 7.36 -47.50 36.08
C ARG A 442 8.63 -46.69 36.32
N ILE A 443 8.44 -45.50 36.82
CA ILE A 443 9.48 -44.57 37.22
C ILE A 443 9.36 -44.37 38.73
N ASP A 444 10.36 -44.69 39.47
CA ASP A 444 10.45 -44.36 40.90
C ASP A 444 10.94 -42.91 41.02
N LEU A 445 10.17 -42.10 41.73
CA LEU A 445 10.44 -40.68 41.90
C LEU A 445 11.09 -40.44 43.26
N ASN A 446 12.35 -40.05 43.31
CA ASN A 446 13.02 -39.64 44.52
C ASN A 446 12.73 -38.18 44.84
N THR A 447 13.00 -37.80 46.08
CA THR A 447 12.85 -36.39 46.51
C THR A 447 13.72 -35.47 45.67
N GLY A 448 13.13 -34.41 45.12
CA GLY A 448 13.82 -33.48 44.25
C GLY A 448 13.80 -33.83 42.75
N ASP A 449 13.50 -35.09 42.38
CA ASP A 449 13.46 -35.50 40.99
C ASP A 449 12.40 -34.72 40.22
N ILE A 450 12.74 -34.31 38.99
CA ILE A 450 11.83 -33.69 38.01
C ILE A 450 11.76 -34.59 36.80
N VAL A 451 10.56 -34.99 36.40
CA VAL A 451 10.32 -35.62 35.11
C VAL A 451 9.83 -34.52 34.15
N VAL A 452 10.58 -34.35 33.09
CA VAL A 452 10.33 -33.37 32.03
C VAL A 452 9.67 -34.08 30.86
N PHE A 453 8.49 -33.63 30.52
CA PHE A 453 7.77 -34.04 29.32
C PHE A 453 7.66 -32.83 28.42
N TYR A 454 7.83 -33.02 27.12
CA TYR A 454 7.83 -31.94 26.12
C TYR A 454 7.36 -32.46 24.78
N THR A 455 6.81 -31.56 23.94
CA THR A 455 6.48 -31.85 22.55
C THR A 455 7.67 -31.53 21.64
N ASP A 456 7.67 -32.11 20.44
CA ASP A 456 8.75 -31.94 19.44
C ASP A 456 8.99 -30.48 19.06
N GLY A 457 7.95 -29.64 19.05
CA GLY A 457 8.10 -28.20 18.80
C GLY A 457 9.05 -27.47 19.75
N VAL A 458 9.45 -28.08 20.88
CA VAL A 458 10.52 -27.56 21.76
C VAL A 458 11.89 -27.72 21.10
N VAL A 459 12.19 -28.92 20.61
CA VAL A 459 13.49 -29.24 20.01
C VAL A 459 13.57 -28.93 18.52
N GLU A 460 12.43 -28.86 17.84
CA GLU A 460 12.30 -28.46 16.46
C GLU A 460 12.11 -26.93 16.29
N ALA A 461 12.15 -26.18 17.39
CA ALA A 461 12.15 -24.71 17.35
C ALA A 461 13.22 -24.22 16.38
N ALA A 462 12.83 -23.31 15.51
CA ALA A 462 13.66 -22.86 14.40
C ALA A 462 14.11 -21.41 14.60
N HIS A 463 15.30 -21.10 14.11
CA HIS A 463 15.87 -19.75 14.08
C HIS A 463 16.20 -19.33 12.65
N GLU A 464 16.18 -18.01 12.40
CA GLU A 464 16.55 -17.46 11.12
C GLU A 464 18.02 -17.81 10.78
N PRO A 465 18.33 -18.26 9.56
CA PRO A 465 19.70 -18.56 9.17
C PRO A 465 20.61 -17.36 9.41
N SER A 466 21.72 -17.56 10.13
CA SER A 466 22.70 -16.50 10.39
C SER A 466 23.26 -15.97 9.07
N GLU A 467 23.44 -14.65 8.95
CA GLU A 467 24.12 -14.02 7.81
C GLU A 467 25.51 -14.66 7.64
N GLY A 468 25.68 -15.43 6.57
CA GLY A 468 26.94 -16.15 6.27
C GLY A 468 26.80 -17.67 6.18
N ASN A 469 25.68 -18.25 6.51
CA ASN A 469 25.42 -19.67 6.31
C ASN A 469 25.15 -19.96 4.83
N LYS A 470 26.19 -20.47 4.13
CA LYS A 470 26.17 -20.72 2.66
C LYS A 470 25.09 -21.72 2.22
N ASP A 471 24.57 -22.51 3.14
CA ASP A 471 23.61 -23.58 2.84
C ASP A 471 22.14 -23.18 3.11
N ASN A 472 21.88 -21.97 3.58
CA ASN A 472 20.53 -21.47 3.93
C ASN A 472 19.73 -22.44 4.82
N LYS A 473 20.42 -23.30 5.60
CA LYS A 473 19.77 -24.24 6.51
C LYS A 473 19.28 -23.52 7.75
N VAL A 474 18.01 -23.71 8.03
CA VAL A 474 17.37 -23.27 9.27
C VAL A 474 18.07 -23.95 10.43
N GLU A 475 18.51 -23.19 11.41
CA GLU A 475 19.06 -23.72 12.65
C GLU A 475 17.91 -24.16 13.55
N VAL A 476 18.01 -25.39 14.09
CA VAL A 476 17.03 -25.93 15.02
C VAL A 476 17.60 -25.92 16.43
N TYR A 477 16.75 -25.77 17.43
CA TYR A 477 17.12 -25.73 18.84
C TYR A 477 17.85 -26.99 19.30
N GLY A 478 17.32 -28.14 18.95
CA GLY A 478 17.90 -29.44 19.16
C GLY A 478 17.77 -29.98 20.61
N GLU A 479 17.88 -31.30 20.73
CA GLU A 479 17.82 -32.00 22.04
C GLU A 479 19.03 -31.67 22.93
N ASP A 480 20.22 -31.56 22.35
CA ASP A 480 21.44 -31.30 23.11
C ASP A 480 21.36 -29.94 23.85
N ARG A 481 20.90 -28.89 23.18
CA ARG A 481 20.73 -27.59 23.80
C ARG A 481 19.67 -27.61 24.90
N PHE A 482 18.60 -28.37 24.69
CA PHE A 482 17.55 -28.51 25.69
C PHE A 482 18.09 -29.24 26.94
N ILE A 483 18.85 -30.32 26.76
CA ILE A 483 19.49 -31.08 27.86
C ILE A 483 20.52 -30.20 28.60
N ASP A 484 21.31 -29.42 27.87
CA ASP A 484 22.27 -28.47 28.46
C ASP A 484 21.57 -27.41 29.32
N LEU A 485 20.46 -26.86 28.85
CA LEU A 485 19.66 -25.93 29.64
C LEU A 485 19.15 -26.58 30.94
N LEU A 486 18.60 -27.80 30.84
CA LEU A 486 18.13 -28.55 32.00
C LEU A 486 19.28 -28.84 32.98
N ASN A 487 20.48 -29.17 32.49
CA ASN A 487 21.67 -29.37 33.30
C ASN A 487 22.09 -28.11 34.05
N ASN A 488 22.11 -26.98 33.37
CA ASN A 488 22.53 -25.68 33.95
C ASN A 488 21.51 -25.13 34.95
N SER A 489 20.27 -25.62 34.91
CA SER A 489 19.13 -25.12 35.68
C SER A 489 18.62 -26.12 36.74
N ARG A 490 19.41 -27.12 37.13
CA ARG A 490 18.99 -28.23 38.02
C ARG A 490 18.51 -27.78 39.40
N GLU A 491 19.00 -26.65 39.91
CA GLU A 491 18.63 -26.13 41.22
C GLU A 491 17.24 -25.47 41.22
N MET A 492 16.70 -25.23 40.06
CA MET A 492 15.38 -24.61 39.92
C MET A 492 14.27 -25.59 40.25
N ASN A 493 13.21 -25.07 40.84
CA ASN A 493 11.97 -25.85 40.95
C ASN A 493 11.25 -25.91 39.59
N ALA A 494 10.34 -26.84 39.44
CA ALA A 494 9.63 -27.10 38.18
C ALA A 494 9.02 -25.84 37.55
N LYS A 495 8.51 -24.88 38.34
CA LYS A 495 7.91 -23.64 37.83
C LYS A 495 8.95 -22.67 37.26
N ASP A 496 10.04 -22.50 37.99
CA ASP A 496 11.12 -21.58 37.56
C ASP A 496 11.87 -22.17 36.36
N LEU A 497 12.03 -23.52 36.35
CA LEU A 497 12.65 -24.23 35.23
C LEU A 497 11.86 -24.13 33.94
N ILE A 498 10.51 -24.26 33.98
CA ILE A 498 9.66 -23.99 32.78
C ILE A 498 9.82 -22.57 32.31
N SER A 499 9.85 -21.59 33.22
CA SER A 499 10.04 -20.18 32.85
C SER A 499 11.41 -19.93 32.19
N ALA A 500 12.45 -20.63 32.66
CA ALA A 500 13.78 -20.58 32.06
C ALA A 500 13.79 -21.21 30.65
N CYS A 501 13.12 -22.36 30.48
CA CYS A 501 12.96 -23.00 29.17
C CYS A 501 12.20 -22.10 28.19
N ASP A 502 11.08 -21.51 28.60
CA ASP A 502 10.30 -20.58 27.77
C ASP A 502 11.11 -19.32 27.41
N ALA A 503 11.93 -18.81 28.31
CA ALA A 503 12.79 -17.65 28.07
C ALA A 503 13.90 -17.97 27.06
N ASP A 504 14.59 -19.11 27.21
CA ASP A 504 15.66 -19.51 26.29
C ASP A 504 15.11 -19.80 24.89
N LEU A 505 13.96 -20.47 24.79
CA LEU A 505 13.27 -20.69 23.52
C LEU A 505 12.87 -19.36 22.85
N ASN A 506 12.34 -18.39 23.61
CA ASN A 506 11.99 -17.08 23.07
C ASN A 506 13.25 -16.32 22.58
N ILE A 507 14.35 -16.41 23.28
CA ILE A 507 15.64 -15.84 22.85
C ILE A 507 16.11 -16.52 21.56
N PHE A 508 15.97 -17.85 21.48
CA PHE A 508 16.36 -18.60 20.29
C PHE A 508 15.51 -18.25 19.07
N TYR A 509 14.20 -18.15 19.21
CA TYR A 509 13.32 -17.71 18.12
C TYR A 509 13.66 -16.30 17.60
N GLY A 510 14.04 -15.38 18.49
CA GLY A 510 14.21 -13.98 18.12
C GLY A 510 12.95 -13.42 17.47
N ASN A 511 13.08 -12.98 16.20
CA ASN A 511 11.96 -12.51 15.38
C ASN A 511 11.38 -13.60 14.46
N TYR A 512 11.92 -14.81 14.47
CA TYR A 512 11.45 -15.90 13.62
C TYR A 512 10.10 -16.41 14.13
N PRO A 513 9.11 -16.62 13.27
CA PRO A 513 7.81 -17.13 13.68
C PRO A 513 7.93 -18.56 14.18
N ARG A 514 7.15 -18.91 15.20
CA ARG A 514 7.06 -20.29 15.65
C ARG A 514 6.53 -21.18 14.53
N VAL A 515 7.26 -22.25 14.24
CA VAL A 515 6.92 -23.20 13.18
C VAL A 515 5.92 -24.25 13.69
N ASP A 516 6.03 -24.62 14.98
CA ASP A 516 5.14 -25.58 15.62
C ASP A 516 4.77 -25.19 17.04
N ASP A 517 3.73 -25.83 17.58
CA ASP A 517 3.31 -25.66 18.96
C ASP A 517 4.41 -26.23 19.88
N HIS A 518 4.67 -25.60 21.00
CA HIS A 518 5.53 -26.18 22.00
C HIS A 518 4.84 -26.26 23.36
N THR A 519 4.94 -27.41 23.94
CA THR A 519 4.36 -27.72 25.27
C THR A 519 5.39 -28.34 26.17
N LEU A 520 5.43 -27.82 27.39
CA LEU A 520 6.25 -28.35 28.48
C LEU A 520 5.33 -28.77 29.62
N PHE A 521 5.57 -29.95 30.20
CA PHE A 521 4.87 -30.46 31.37
C PHE A 521 5.85 -31.10 32.32
N PHE A 522 6.05 -30.50 33.49
CA PHE A 522 7.05 -30.90 34.47
C PHE A 522 6.38 -31.44 35.74
N LEU A 523 6.84 -32.60 36.18
CA LEU A 523 6.40 -33.27 37.39
C LEU A 523 7.56 -33.38 38.38
N GLN A 524 7.53 -32.59 39.44
CA GLN A 524 8.57 -32.58 40.47
C GLN A 524 8.06 -33.18 41.76
N ARG A 525 8.82 -34.12 42.32
CA ARG A 525 8.61 -34.56 43.71
C ARG A 525 9.24 -33.54 44.65
N LYS A 526 8.45 -32.96 45.57
CA LYS A 526 8.94 -31.99 46.55
C LYS A 526 9.88 -32.66 47.55
N THR A 527 10.79 -31.86 48.08
CA THR A 527 11.65 -32.24 49.21
C THR A 527 10.88 -32.39 50.50
#